data_8642e7923f4f8c23f4ac67686eef9eb9
#
_entry.id   8642e7923f4f8c23f4ac67686eef9eb9
#
_cell.length_a   1.000
_cell.length_b   1.000
_cell.length_c   1.000
_cell.angle_alpha   90.00
_cell.angle_beta   90.00
_cell.angle_gamma   90.00
#
_symmetry.space_group_name_H-M   'P 1'
#
loop_
_entity.id
_entity.type
_entity.pdbx_description
1 polymer ?
#
loop_
_entity_poly.entity_id
_entity_poly.type
_entity_poly.pdbx_seq_one_letter_code
_entity_poly.pdbx_strand_id
1 'polypeptide(L)'
;MRSRRPANIVVPMIVACANFMQNLDSTVIATALPAIGQSLGEDPLRLNLAITSYLLSLAIFGFIVGSIGCSFANSLSELVIARIVQGMGGAMMVPVGRLVLLRSVPKSELVSAMAYLTIPALIGPVIGPPLGGLIVTFFSWHWIFFINVPIGILGIVLVMLYIPEVREPHPGRLDFPGFVLAALGLAGLVFGFETVGRGAVPDWVTFALLAAGTLAVLAYLAHARRVDSPIVDLGLFALPTYRAAVVGGFLFRVGIGGLPFLLPMLLQVGFGLSALSSGLITFASAAGALTMKFTAGPIIRALGFRRVLLWNVGLSSLFLFAYGFFEPTTSHLVIFLALLAGGFFRSLQFTATATLTFADVPPKRMSRATSLSAMMQQLSLSLGVAIGALILHLSVVFRDGAQLLAQDFLPAFIGVGLISLTSVFLFLPLAPDAGAEVSGHDGARNRRTQTAD
;
A
#
# COMPACT_ATOMS: atom_id res chain seq x y z
N MET A 1 28.75 12.93 32.10
CA MET A 1 28.14 11.71 31.55
C MET A 1 26.64 11.96 31.35
N ARG A 2 26.22 12.46 30.18
CA ARG A 2 24.79 12.61 29.85
C ARG A 2 24.30 11.26 29.30
N SER A 3 23.31 10.67 29.94
CA SER A 3 22.72 9.37 29.59
C SER A 3 22.10 9.40 28.17
N ARG A 4 22.78 8.76 27.22
CA ARG A 4 22.32 8.63 25.82
C ARG A 4 21.21 7.57 25.60
N ARG A 5 20.63 7.03 26.66
CA ARG A 5 19.63 5.94 26.57
C ARG A 5 18.24 6.30 26.02
N PRO A 6 17.66 7.52 26.18
CA PRO A 6 16.32 7.76 25.65
C PRO A 6 16.24 7.93 24.13
N ALA A 7 17.31 8.38 23.45
CA ALA A 7 17.26 8.63 22.00
C ALA A 7 17.03 7.38 21.16
N ASN A 8 17.54 6.22 21.58
CA ASN A 8 17.50 4.98 20.80
C ASN A 8 16.10 4.36 20.66
N ILE A 9 15.19 4.66 21.59
CA ILE A 9 13.80 4.19 21.57
C ILE A 9 12.87 5.32 21.10
N VAL A 10 13.14 6.56 21.48
CA VAL A 10 12.27 7.71 21.21
C VAL A 10 12.18 7.99 19.71
N VAL A 11 13.32 8.04 19.00
CA VAL A 11 13.32 8.28 17.54
C VAL A 11 12.55 7.22 16.75
N PRO A 12 12.79 5.89 16.95
CA PRO A 12 11.96 4.86 16.34
C PRO A 12 10.48 4.99 16.66
N MET A 13 10.11 5.32 17.89
CA MET A 13 8.71 5.47 18.30
C MET A 13 8.01 6.65 17.62
N ILE A 14 8.69 7.79 17.43
CA ILE A 14 8.14 8.95 16.72
C ILE A 14 7.85 8.57 15.25
N VAL A 15 8.82 7.93 14.58
CA VAL A 15 8.65 7.50 13.19
C VAL A 15 7.57 6.41 13.08
N ALA A 16 7.49 5.52 14.07
CA ALA A 16 6.46 4.50 14.14
C ALA A 16 5.06 5.11 14.33
N CYS A 17 4.93 6.18 15.11
CA CYS A 17 3.67 6.91 15.28
C CYS A 17 3.20 7.54 13.96
N ALA A 18 4.11 8.13 13.18
CA ALA A 18 3.78 8.66 11.86
C ALA A 18 3.32 7.55 10.88
N ASN A 19 4.03 6.41 10.87
CA ASN A 19 3.63 5.25 10.07
C ASN A 19 2.29 4.65 10.52
N PHE A 20 2.05 4.58 11.83
CA PHE A 20 0.77 4.15 12.39
C PHE A 20 -0.38 5.04 11.89
N MET A 21 -0.21 6.36 12.00
CA MET A 21 -1.23 7.35 11.59
C MET A 21 -1.56 7.22 10.09
N GLN A 22 -0.54 7.07 9.23
CA GLN A 22 -0.73 6.89 7.79
C GLN A 22 -1.47 5.58 7.47
N ASN A 23 -1.10 4.47 8.11
CA ASN A 23 -1.75 3.18 7.87
C ASN A 23 -3.16 3.14 8.48
N LEU A 24 -3.37 3.76 9.63
CA LEU A 24 -4.68 3.90 10.25
C LEU A 24 -5.63 4.69 9.34
N ASP A 25 -5.21 5.88 8.88
CA ASP A 25 -6.02 6.74 8.02
C ASP A 25 -6.48 6.01 6.75
N SER A 26 -5.57 5.32 6.06
CA SER A 26 -5.90 4.60 4.83
C SER A 26 -6.89 3.44 5.04
N THR A 27 -6.85 2.77 6.20
CA THR A 27 -7.73 1.62 6.49
C THR A 27 -9.09 2.05 7.05
N VAL A 28 -9.12 3.12 7.85
CA VAL A 28 -10.34 3.66 8.44
C VAL A 28 -11.26 4.25 7.36
N ILE A 29 -10.69 5.01 6.40
CA ILE A 29 -11.52 5.61 5.34
C ILE A 29 -12.18 4.56 4.45
N ALA A 30 -11.51 3.44 4.17
CA ALA A 30 -12.09 2.38 3.35
C ALA A 30 -13.41 1.84 3.95
N THR A 31 -13.50 1.74 5.27
CA THR A 31 -14.70 1.31 5.98
C THR A 31 -15.80 2.39 5.98
N ALA A 32 -15.41 3.66 5.93
CA ALA A 32 -16.33 4.80 6.01
C ALA A 32 -16.93 5.22 4.64
N LEU A 33 -16.38 4.73 3.52
CA LEU A 33 -16.78 5.16 2.17
C LEU A 33 -18.30 5.16 1.91
N PRO A 34 -19.08 4.13 2.26
CA PRO A 34 -20.52 4.15 2.02
C PRO A 34 -21.24 5.23 2.82
N ALA A 35 -20.84 5.48 4.08
CA ALA A 35 -21.41 6.55 4.90
C ALA A 35 -21.05 7.94 4.39
N ILE A 36 -19.83 8.13 3.88
CA ILE A 36 -19.39 9.36 3.22
C ILE A 36 -20.23 9.61 1.96
N GLY A 37 -20.48 8.58 1.13
CA GLY A 37 -21.33 8.65 -0.04
C GLY A 37 -22.74 9.12 0.26
N GLN A 38 -23.37 8.52 1.27
CA GLN A 38 -24.69 8.92 1.72
C GLN A 38 -24.71 10.36 2.24
N SER A 39 -23.71 10.77 3.01
CA SER A 39 -23.61 12.13 3.57
C SER A 39 -23.42 13.21 2.50
N LEU A 40 -22.65 12.94 1.44
CA LEU A 40 -22.36 13.87 0.36
C LEU A 40 -23.35 13.78 -0.81
N GLY A 41 -24.31 12.82 -0.77
CA GLY A 41 -25.25 12.55 -1.87
C GLY A 41 -24.54 12.05 -3.14
N GLU A 42 -23.38 11.40 -3.00
CA GLU A 42 -22.55 10.92 -4.10
C GLU A 42 -22.55 9.38 -4.18
N ASP A 43 -22.40 8.86 -5.40
CA ASP A 43 -22.25 7.42 -5.62
C ASP A 43 -20.98 6.90 -4.91
N PRO A 44 -21.06 5.86 -4.05
CA PRO A 44 -19.91 5.23 -3.42
C PRO A 44 -18.80 4.83 -4.38
N LEU A 45 -19.10 4.50 -5.64
CA LEU A 45 -18.09 4.21 -6.67
C LEU A 45 -17.26 5.45 -7.05
N ARG A 46 -17.87 6.63 -7.03
CA ARG A 46 -17.17 7.91 -7.30
C ARG A 46 -16.23 8.32 -6.17
N LEU A 47 -16.52 7.89 -4.93
CA LEU A 47 -15.67 8.16 -3.76
C LEU A 47 -14.31 7.45 -3.81
N ASN A 48 -14.14 6.45 -4.69
CA ASN A 48 -12.84 5.86 -4.96
C ASN A 48 -11.80 6.92 -5.40
N LEU A 49 -12.24 8.02 -6.00
CA LEU A 49 -11.38 9.16 -6.33
C LEU A 49 -10.68 9.74 -5.10
N ALA A 50 -11.33 9.77 -3.94
CA ALA A 50 -10.72 10.25 -2.69
C ALA A 50 -9.60 9.32 -2.21
N ILE A 51 -9.77 7.99 -2.30
CA ILE A 51 -8.71 7.03 -1.96
C ILE A 51 -7.55 7.12 -2.94
N THR A 52 -7.84 7.15 -4.24
CA THR A 52 -6.80 7.20 -5.28
C THR A 52 -6.02 8.52 -5.20
N SER A 53 -6.69 9.64 -4.97
CA SER A 53 -6.06 10.95 -4.79
C SER A 53 -5.10 10.94 -3.60
N TYR A 54 -5.51 10.33 -2.47
CA TYR A 54 -4.64 10.18 -1.31
C TYR A 54 -3.41 9.33 -1.63
N LEU A 55 -3.57 8.13 -2.19
CA LEU A 55 -2.47 7.22 -2.51
C LEU A 55 -1.49 7.82 -3.51
N LEU A 56 -1.99 8.54 -4.51
CA LEU A 56 -1.17 9.21 -5.51
C LEU A 56 -0.42 10.41 -4.92
N SER A 57 -1.10 11.20 -4.11
CA SER A 57 -0.57 12.45 -3.53
C SER A 57 0.31 12.21 -2.32
N LEU A 58 0.45 10.95 -1.91
CA LEU A 58 1.30 10.56 -0.78
C LEU A 58 2.75 11.05 -0.93
N ALA A 59 3.08 11.80 -1.95
CA ALA A 59 4.45 12.18 -2.28
C ALA A 59 4.90 13.58 -1.83
N ILE A 60 4.14 14.58 -1.41
CA ILE A 60 4.76 15.94 -1.27
C ILE A 60 4.18 16.89 -0.22
N PHE A 61 3.43 17.02 0.72
CA PHE A 61 3.16 18.08 1.74
C PHE A 61 1.86 17.97 2.61
N GLY A 62 1.98 18.28 3.87
CA GLY A 62 0.88 18.84 4.69
C GLY A 62 -0.16 17.87 5.28
N PHE A 63 0.24 16.68 5.81
CA PHE A 63 -0.70 15.69 6.34
C PHE A 63 -1.72 16.26 7.36
N ILE A 64 -1.28 17.13 8.28
CA ILE A 64 -2.17 17.74 9.28
C ILE A 64 -3.14 18.73 8.62
N VAL A 65 -2.63 19.59 7.73
CA VAL A 65 -3.45 20.58 7.03
C VAL A 65 -4.52 19.90 6.18
N GLY A 66 -4.12 18.83 5.47
CA GLY A 66 -5.06 17.99 4.74
C GLY A 66 -6.08 17.31 5.64
N SER A 67 -5.66 16.79 6.81
CA SER A 67 -6.59 16.19 7.78
C SER A 67 -7.62 17.20 8.30
N ILE A 68 -7.20 18.41 8.61
CA ILE A 68 -8.10 19.51 8.98
C ILE A 68 -9.07 19.80 7.81
N GLY A 69 -8.56 19.96 6.58
CA GLY A 69 -9.39 20.16 5.40
C GLY A 69 -10.42 19.05 5.21
N CYS A 70 -10.03 17.78 5.36
CA CYS A 70 -10.96 16.64 5.29
C CYS A 70 -12.02 16.68 6.41
N SER A 71 -11.66 17.15 7.61
CA SER A 71 -12.58 17.24 8.75
C SER A 71 -13.66 18.31 8.58
N PHE A 72 -13.51 19.24 7.65
CA PHE A 72 -14.47 20.31 7.33
C PHE A 72 -15.07 20.17 5.94
N ALA A 73 -14.75 19.12 5.19
CA ALA A 73 -15.24 18.92 3.83
C ALA A 73 -16.74 18.62 3.81
N ASN A 74 -17.50 19.38 3.04
CA ASN A 74 -18.95 19.23 2.85
C ASN A 74 -19.31 18.80 1.42
N SER A 75 -18.32 18.66 0.54
CA SER A 75 -18.48 18.21 -0.84
C SER A 75 -17.37 17.23 -1.24
N LEU A 76 -17.63 16.41 -2.26
CA LEU A 76 -16.63 15.50 -2.81
C LEU A 76 -15.38 16.25 -3.28
N SER A 77 -15.54 17.40 -3.94
CA SER A 77 -14.43 18.20 -4.45
C SER A 77 -13.54 18.71 -3.32
N GLU A 78 -14.13 19.24 -2.24
CA GLU A 78 -13.38 19.67 -1.06
C GLU A 78 -12.63 18.50 -0.42
N LEU A 79 -13.29 17.35 -0.26
CA LEU A 79 -12.66 16.13 0.28
C LEU A 79 -11.48 15.70 -0.59
N VAL A 80 -11.63 15.65 -1.92
CA VAL A 80 -10.55 15.26 -2.84
C VAL A 80 -9.36 16.21 -2.73
N ILE A 81 -9.58 17.54 -2.73
CA ILE A 81 -8.51 18.52 -2.61
C ILE A 81 -7.79 18.35 -1.26
N ALA A 82 -8.55 18.23 -0.17
CA ALA A 82 -7.97 18.04 1.16
C ALA A 82 -7.17 16.72 1.25
N ARG A 83 -7.65 15.62 0.63
CA ARG A 83 -6.93 14.34 0.54
C ARG A 83 -5.65 14.42 -0.29
N ILE A 84 -5.65 15.23 -1.35
CA ILE A 84 -4.41 15.53 -2.09
C ILE A 84 -3.38 16.17 -1.16
N VAL A 85 -3.77 17.23 -0.45
CA VAL A 85 -2.88 17.92 0.50
C VAL A 85 -2.40 16.98 1.61
N GLN A 86 -3.29 16.18 2.18
CA GLN A 86 -2.98 15.20 3.22
C GLN A 86 -2.00 14.14 2.73
N GLY A 87 -2.23 13.59 1.53
CA GLY A 87 -1.35 12.61 0.91
C GLY A 87 0.05 13.18 0.63
N MET A 88 0.12 14.44 0.19
CA MET A 88 1.39 15.16 -0.01
C MET A 88 2.25 15.18 1.27
N GLY A 89 1.66 15.34 2.45
CA GLY A 89 2.39 15.28 3.74
C GLY A 89 2.79 13.87 4.15
N GLY A 90 1.86 12.93 4.04
CA GLY A 90 2.07 11.54 4.47
C GLY A 90 3.26 10.85 3.79
N ALA A 91 3.47 11.15 2.50
CA ALA A 91 4.53 10.51 1.72
C ALA A 91 5.95 10.75 2.20
N MET A 92 6.20 11.88 2.82
CA MET A 92 7.53 12.20 3.35
C MET A 92 7.80 11.51 4.68
N MET A 93 6.76 11.07 5.40
CA MET A 93 6.90 10.51 6.76
C MET A 93 7.76 9.25 6.79
N VAL A 94 7.48 8.28 5.93
CA VAL A 94 8.19 6.99 5.93
C VAL A 94 9.64 7.10 5.45
N PRO A 95 9.96 7.71 4.29
CA PRO A 95 11.33 7.82 3.82
C PRO A 95 12.21 8.66 4.75
N VAL A 96 11.71 9.82 5.20
CA VAL A 96 12.45 10.70 6.09
C VAL A 96 12.66 10.05 7.45
N GLY A 97 11.60 9.43 8.02
CA GLY A 97 11.69 8.71 9.27
C GLY A 97 12.73 7.60 9.26
N ARG A 98 12.78 6.80 8.18
CA ARG A 98 13.82 5.76 8.01
C ARG A 98 15.23 6.36 7.92
N LEU A 99 15.39 7.46 7.19
CA LEU A 99 16.69 8.14 7.06
C LEU A 99 17.17 8.64 8.43
N VAL A 100 16.30 9.30 9.20
CA VAL A 100 16.61 9.77 10.55
C VAL A 100 16.99 8.61 11.46
N LEU A 101 16.23 7.52 11.43
CA LEU A 101 16.51 6.32 12.21
C LEU A 101 17.88 5.73 11.89
N LEU A 102 18.19 5.53 10.61
CA LEU A 102 19.46 4.96 10.15
C LEU A 102 20.69 5.81 10.55
N ARG A 103 20.50 7.13 10.71
CA ARG A 103 21.57 8.07 11.11
C ARG A 103 21.68 8.29 12.63
N SER A 104 20.59 8.08 13.35
CA SER A 104 20.50 8.36 14.80
C SER A 104 20.82 7.15 15.68
N VAL A 105 20.77 5.93 15.11
CA VAL A 105 20.92 4.68 15.86
C VAL A 105 22.21 3.96 15.46
N PRO A 106 23.03 3.47 16.43
CA PRO A 106 24.20 2.66 16.15
C PRO A 106 23.83 1.40 15.34
N LYS A 107 24.74 0.94 14.46
CA LYS A 107 24.50 -0.26 13.62
C LYS A 107 24.11 -1.51 14.43
N SER A 108 24.66 -1.67 15.62
CA SER A 108 24.37 -2.78 16.53
C SER A 108 22.92 -2.82 17.04
N GLU A 109 22.23 -1.66 17.07
CA GLU A 109 20.87 -1.52 17.59
C GLU A 109 19.82 -1.37 16.47
N LEU A 110 20.26 -1.34 15.21
CA LEU A 110 19.41 -1.09 14.04
C LEU A 110 18.27 -2.10 13.91
N VAL A 111 18.52 -3.38 14.23
CA VAL A 111 17.51 -4.45 14.16
C VAL A 111 16.39 -4.17 15.16
N SER A 112 16.75 -3.83 16.41
CA SER A 112 15.76 -3.48 17.44
C SER A 112 15.00 -2.20 17.10
N ALA A 113 15.68 -1.19 16.58
CA ALA A 113 15.07 0.08 16.16
C ALA A 113 14.07 -0.13 15.01
N MET A 114 14.42 -0.96 14.02
CA MET A 114 13.51 -1.34 12.93
C MET A 114 12.30 -2.15 13.41
N ALA A 115 12.46 -3.01 14.44
CA ALA A 115 11.35 -3.72 15.04
C ALA A 115 10.36 -2.74 15.72
N TYR A 116 10.85 -1.77 16.49
CA TYR A 116 10.01 -0.72 17.10
C TYR A 116 9.28 0.13 16.05
N LEU A 117 9.88 0.39 14.91
CA LEU A 117 9.24 1.08 13.78
C LEU A 117 8.12 0.25 13.15
N THR A 118 8.30 -1.05 13.07
CA THR A 118 7.38 -1.94 12.37
C THR A 118 6.13 -2.28 13.18
N ILE A 119 6.25 -2.41 14.51
CA ILE A 119 5.13 -2.80 15.39
C ILE A 119 3.93 -1.84 15.28
N PRO A 120 4.07 -0.50 15.46
CA PRO A 120 2.94 0.42 15.32
C PRO A 120 2.38 0.48 13.89
N ALA A 121 3.25 0.33 12.87
CA ALA A 121 2.78 0.26 11.48
C ALA A 121 1.88 -0.95 11.21
N LEU A 122 2.03 -2.04 11.96
CA LEU A 122 1.16 -3.21 11.90
C LEU A 122 -0.14 -3.04 12.69
N ILE A 123 -0.12 -2.27 13.77
CA ILE A 123 -1.29 -2.03 14.61
C ILE A 123 -2.35 -1.18 13.87
N GLY A 124 -1.93 -0.21 13.06
CA GLY A 124 -2.83 0.64 12.28
C GLY A 124 -3.86 -0.14 11.44
N PRO A 125 -3.43 -1.00 10.49
CA PRO A 125 -4.35 -1.85 9.72
C PRO A 125 -5.20 -2.81 10.54
N VAL A 126 -4.74 -3.19 11.74
CA VAL A 126 -5.48 -4.08 12.65
C VAL A 126 -6.63 -3.33 13.33
N ILE A 127 -6.36 -2.13 13.87
CA ILE A 127 -7.34 -1.32 14.60
C ILE A 127 -8.22 -0.50 13.64
N GLY A 128 -7.70 -0.15 12.47
CA GLY A 128 -8.37 0.74 11.51
C GLY A 128 -9.81 0.36 11.20
N PRO A 129 -10.10 -0.84 10.70
CA PRO A 129 -11.45 -1.23 10.32
C PRO A 129 -12.46 -1.18 11.48
N PRO A 130 -12.19 -1.75 12.68
CA PRO A 130 -13.10 -1.63 13.82
C PRO A 130 -13.29 -0.18 14.28
N LEU A 131 -12.21 0.61 14.35
CA LEU A 131 -12.26 2.00 14.77
C LEU A 131 -13.04 2.86 13.77
N GLY A 132 -12.81 2.66 12.47
CA GLY A 132 -13.56 3.35 11.43
C GLY A 132 -15.05 3.01 11.49
N GLY A 133 -15.38 1.73 11.64
CA GLY A 133 -16.75 1.27 11.81
C GLY A 133 -17.44 1.87 13.04
N LEU A 134 -16.75 1.94 14.17
CA LEU A 134 -17.25 2.54 15.41
C LEU A 134 -17.50 4.05 15.22
N ILE A 135 -16.53 4.78 14.67
CA ILE A 135 -16.64 6.23 14.46
C ILE A 135 -17.84 6.54 13.56
N VAL A 136 -17.98 5.84 12.44
CA VAL A 136 -19.08 6.09 11.49
C VAL A 136 -20.44 5.68 12.03
N THR A 137 -20.49 4.68 12.92
CA THR A 137 -21.75 4.23 13.52
C THR A 137 -22.24 5.18 14.61
N PHE A 138 -21.37 5.74 15.44
CA PHE A 138 -21.75 6.53 16.63
C PHE A 138 -21.46 8.02 16.50
N PHE A 139 -20.64 8.41 15.54
CA PHE A 139 -20.21 9.79 15.30
C PHE A 139 -20.30 10.13 13.81
N SER A 140 -19.92 11.35 13.42
CA SER A 140 -19.77 11.74 12.01
C SER A 140 -18.44 11.19 11.43
N TRP A 141 -18.45 10.82 10.16
CA TRP A 141 -17.25 10.36 9.42
C TRP A 141 -16.10 11.39 9.43
N HIS A 142 -16.37 12.67 9.64
CA HIS A 142 -15.38 13.75 9.77
C HIS A 142 -14.37 13.48 10.91
N TRP A 143 -14.81 12.80 11.97
CA TRP A 143 -13.96 12.44 13.10
C TRP A 143 -12.82 11.49 12.74
N ILE A 144 -12.94 10.73 11.64
CA ILE A 144 -11.87 9.87 11.11
C ILE A 144 -10.62 10.71 10.79
N PHE A 145 -10.84 11.91 10.28
CA PHE A 145 -9.75 12.83 9.95
C PHE A 145 -9.33 13.67 11.15
N PHE A 146 -10.28 14.06 11.98
CA PHE A 146 -10.02 14.89 13.15
C PHE A 146 -9.08 14.20 14.16
N ILE A 147 -9.14 12.88 14.31
CA ILE A 147 -8.26 12.10 15.22
C ILE A 147 -6.78 12.22 14.83
N ASN A 148 -6.47 12.49 13.56
CA ASN A 148 -5.10 12.67 13.08
C ASN A 148 -4.47 13.98 13.57
N VAL A 149 -5.28 14.99 13.88
CA VAL A 149 -4.81 16.33 14.26
C VAL A 149 -4.05 16.31 15.59
N PRO A 150 -4.62 15.81 16.72
CA PRO A 150 -3.91 15.76 17.98
C PRO A 150 -2.69 14.84 17.94
N ILE A 151 -2.77 13.72 17.22
CA ILE A 151 -1.65 12.78 17.04
C ILE A 151 -0.53 13.45 16.25
N GLY A 152 -0.87 14.17 15.17
CA GLY A 152 0.09 14.90 14.35
C GLY A 152 0.77 16.04 15.10
N ILE A 153 0.02 16.82 15.89
CA ILE A 153 0.58 17.88 16.74
C ILE A 153 1.57 17.29 17.75
N LEU A 154 1.18 16.20 18.43
CA LEU A 154 2.07 15.48 19.34
C LEU A 154 3.34 15.01 18.61
N GLY A 155 3.20 14.48 17.39
CA GLY A 155 4.33 14.08 16.55
C GLY A 155 5.29 15.24 16.25
N ILE A 156 4.78 16.42 15.87
CA ILE A 156 5.60 17.61 15.63
C ILE A 156 6.37 18.01 16.89
N VAL A 157 5.69 18.08 18.03
CA VAL A 157 6.33 18.44 19.33
C VAL A 157 7.46 17.47 19.66
N LEU A 158 7.23 16.16 19.51
CA LEU A 158 8.24 15.15 19.78
C LEU A 158 9.42 15.24 18.81
N VAL A 159 9.17 15.51 17.52
CA VAL A 159 10.23 15.73 16.53
C VAL A 159 11.11 16.93 16.93
N MET A 160 10.48 18.06 17.28
CA MET A 160 11.22 19.27 17.67
C MET A 160 12.05 19.09 18.94
N LEU A 161 11.58 18.25 19.88
CA LEU A 161 12.26 18.04 21.16
C LEU A 161 13.38 16.99 21.09
N TYR A 162 13.24 15.95 20.27
CA TYR A 162 14.07 14.76 20.37
C TYR A 162 14.88 14.42 19.10
N ILE A 163 14.49 14.92 17.94
CA ILE A 163 15.23 14.61 16.69
C ILE A 163 16.29 15.68 16.45
N PRO A 164 17.60 15.31 16.43
CA PRO A 164 18.66 16.24 16.09
C PRO A 164 18.56 16.62 14.60
N GLU A 165 19.00 17.83 14.29
CA GLU A 165 19.09 18.30 12.89
C GLU A 165 20.10 17.45 12.11
N VAL A 166 19.62 16.69 11.13
CA VAL A 166 20.45 15.83 10.28
C VAL A 166 20.54 16.45 8.90
N ARG A 167 21.66 17.09 8.59
CA ARG A 167 21.94 17.65 7.26
C ARG A 167 22.94 16.79 6.49
N GLU A 168 22.70 16.59 5.20
CA GLU A 168 23.68 16.03 4.28
C GLU A 168 24.67 17.13 3.89
N PRO A 169 25.99 16.93 4.07
CA PRO A 169 26.98 17.96 3.73
C PRO A 169 27.00 18.31 2.23
N HIS A 170 26.65 17.37 1.36
CA HIS A 170 26.59 17.52 -0.09
C HIS A 170 25.38 16.80 -0.65
N PRO A 171 24.18 17.41 -0.61
CA PRO A 171 23.02 16.85 -1.30
C PRO A 171 23.33 16.81 -2.80
N GLY A 172 23.23 15.64 -3.43
CA GLY A 172 23.34 15.51 -4.87
C GLY A 172 22.33 16.42 -5.58
N ARG A 173 22.61 16.83 -6.81
CA ARG A 173 21.65 17.64 -7.60
C ARG A 173 20.37 16.86 -7.77
N LEU A 174 19.24 17.48 -7.40
CA LEU A 174 17.91 16.92 -7.62
C LEU A 174 17.60 16.96 -9.13
N ASP A 175 17.25 15.82 -9.70
CA ASP A 175 16.70 15.73 -11.05
C ASP A 175 15.27 16.26 -11.06
N PHE A 176 15.10 17.58 -10.97
CA PHE A 176 13.80 18.24 -10.91
C PHE A 176 12.95 18.00 -12.19
N PRO A 177 13.52 18.06 -13.42
CA PRO A 177 12.76 17.71 -14.62
C PRO A 177 12.26 16.26 -14.61
N GLY A 178 13.13 15.30 -14.21
CA GLY A 178 12.73 13.91 -14.06
C GLY A 178 11.64 13.72 -13.00
N PHE A 179 11.70 14.44 -11.88
CA PHE A 179 10.66 14.42 -10.86
C PHE A 179 9.31 14.88 -11.43
N VAL A 180 9.26 16.01 -12.12
CA VAL A 180 8.04 16.56 -12.71
C VAL A 180 7.46 15.59 -13.75
N LEU A 181 8.29 15.06 -14.65
CA LEU A 181 7.85 14.10 -15.67
C LEU A 181 7.31 12.82 -15.06
N ALA A 182 7.98 12.26 -14.06
CA ALA A 182 7.51 11.07 -13.35
C ALA A 182 6.19 11.35 -12.63
N ALA A 183 6.08 12.46 -11.88
CA ALA A 183 4.89 12.82 -11.14
C ALA A 183 3.69 13.04 -12.07
N LEU A 184 3.85 13.82 -13.15
CA LEU A 184 2.78 14.05 -14.14
C LEU A 184 2.40 12.77 -14.88
N GLY A 185 3.38 11.94 -15.22
CA GLY A 185 3.14 10.66 -15.88
C GLY A 185 2.28 9.74 -15.04
N LEU A 186 2.66 9.57 -13.78
CA LEU A 186 1.95 8.71 -12.84
C LEU A 186 0.57 9.26 -12.48
N ALA A 187 0.48 10.57 -12.20
CA ALA A 187 -0.78 11.23 -11.93
C ALA A 187 -1.75 11.10 -13.10
N GLY A 188 -1.29 11.42 -14.33
CA GLY A 188 -2.10 11.33 -15.53
C GLY A 188 -2.63 9.91 -15.79
N LEU A 189 -1.80 8.89 -15.63
CA LEU A 189 -2.22 7.50 -15.81
C LEU A 189 -3.23 7.07 -14.74
N VAL A 190 -2.96 7.33 -13.46
CA VAL A 190 -3.84 6.89 -12.37
C VAL A 190 -5.20 7.58 -12.46
N PHE A 191 -5.23 8.92 -12.58
CA PHE A 191 -6.50 9.65 -12.73
C PHE A 191 -7.22 9.31 -14.05
N GLY A 192 -6.47 9.10 -15.13
CA GLY A 192 -7.03 8.64 -16.38
C GLY A 192 -7.74 7.29 -16.25
N PHE A 193 -7.10 6.30 -15.66
CA PHE A 193 -7.74 5.00 -15.39
C PHE A 193 -8.92 5.11 -14.43
N GLU A 194 -8.82 5.98 -13.41
CA GLU A 194 -9.89 6.19 -12.43
C GLU A 194 -11.17 6.75 -13.08
N THR A 195 -11.04 7.56 -14.11
CA THR A 195 -12.18 8.20 -14.78
C THR A 195 -12.80 7.36 -15.92
N VAL A 196 -12.13 6.27 -16.36
CA VAL A 196 -12.64 5.39 -17.41
C VAL A 196 -14.00 4.80 -17.03
N GLY A 197 -15.00 5.02 -17.86
CA GLY A 197 -16.33 4.39 -17.76
C GLY A 197 -17.21 4.87 -16.60
N ARG A 198 -16.79 5.90 -15.84
CA ARG A 198 -17.54 6.37 -14.66
C ARG A 198 -18.46 7.58 -14.93
N GLY A 199 -18.37 8.19 -16.10
CA GLY A 199 -19.13 9.39 -16.43
C GLY A 199 -18.85 10.60 -15.51
N ALA A 200 -17.79 10.51 -14.68
CA ALA A 200 -17.41 11.58 -13.73
C ALA A 200 -16.87 12.83 -14.46
N VAL A 201 -16.24 12.62 -15.62
CA VAL A 201 -15.73 13.63 -16.51
C VAL A 201 -16.05 13.25 -17.96
N PRO A 202 -16.08 14.20 -18.92
CA PRO A 202 -16.21 13.88 -20.35
C PRO A 202 -15.11 12.92 -20.81
N ASP A 203 -15.43 12.00 -21.70
CA ASP A 203 -14.48 10.97 -22.20
C ASP A 203 -13.19 11.56 -22.77
N TRP A 204 -13.26 12.71 -23.44
CA TRP A 204 -12.06 13.39 -23.97
C TRP A 204 -11.07 13.78 -22.86
N VAL A 205 -11.54 14.11 -21.64
CA VAL A 205 -10.68 14.42 -20.49
C VAL A 205 -9.95 13.15 -20.03
N THR A 206 -10.68 12.03 -19.97
CA THR A 206 -10.10 10.71 -19.63
C THR A 206 -9.00 10.34 -20.65
N PHE A 207 -9.27 10.45 -21.94
CA PHE A 207 -8.29 10.18 -22.99
C PHE A 207 -7.09 11.15 -22.92
N ALA A 208 -7.34 12.44 -22.67
CA ALA A 208 -6.28 13.43 -22.52
C ALA A 208 -5.36 13.11 -21.34
N LEU A 209 -5.93 12.71 -20.19
CA LEU A 209 -5.17 12.30 -18.99
C LEU A 209 -4.31 11.06 -19.28
N LEU A 210 -4.86 10.02 -19.92
CA LEU A 210 -4.13 8.82 -20.27
C LEU A 210 -3.02 9.11 -21.28
N ALA A 211 -3.29 9.89 -22.32
CA ALA A 211 -2.31 10.27 -23.32
C ALA A 211 -1.19 11.13 -22.72
N ALA A 212 -1.54 12.18 -21.96
CA ALA A 212 -0.56 13.05 -21.30
C ALA A 212 0.29 12.27 -20.29
N GLY A 213 -0.33 11.38 -19.50
CA GLY A 213 0.36 10.52 -18.55
C GLY A 213 1.33 9.58 -19.25
N THR A 214 0.90 8.92 -20.32
CA THR A 214 1.76 8.03 -21.12
C THR A 214 2.93 8.80 -21.74
N LEU A 215 2.67 9.97 -22.36
CA LEU A 215 3.71 10.81 -22.94
C LEU A 215 4.72 11.28 -21.88
N ALA A 216 4.26 11.66 -20.70
CA ALA A 216 5.14 12.08 -19.60
C ALA A 216 6.01 10.90 -19.09
N VAL A 217 5.48 9.68 -18.99
CA VAL A 217 6.27 8.48 -18.65
C VAL A 217 7.30 8.18 -19.74
N LEU A 218 6.92 8.24 -21.02
CA LEU A 218 7.86 8.02 -22.13
C LEU A 218 8.96 9.09 -22.17
N ALA A 219 8.59 10.37 -21.93
CA ALA A 219 9.53 11.47 -21.82
C ALA A 219 10.48 11.27 -20.61
N TYR A 220 9.94 10.80 -19.46
CA TYR A 220 10.76 10.44 -18.33
C TYR A 220 11.77 9.33 -18.66
N LEU A 221 11.34 8.26 -19.32
CA LEU A 221 12.23 7.16 -19.70
C LEU A 221 13.34 7.62 -20.66
N ALA A 222 13.03 8.53 -21.59
CA ALA A 222 14.01 9.15 -22.47
C ALA A 222 14.97 10.07 -21.70
N HIS A 223 14.48 10.86 -20.74
CA HIS A 223 15.26 11.74 -19.87
C HIS A 223 16.21 10.93 -18.96
N ALA A 224 15.69 9.90 -18.30
CA ALA A 224 16.45 9.06 -17.37
C ALA A 224 17.66 8.34 -18.03
N ARG A 225 17.60 8.12 -19.36
CA ARG A 225 18.74 7.56 -20.13
C ARG A 225 19.85 8.56 -20.39
N ARG A 226 19.61 9.86 -20.21
CA ARG A 226 20.54 10.96 -20.54
C ARG A 226 21.17 11.62 -19.32
N VAL A 227 20.63 11.33 -18.13
CA VAL A 227 21.07 11.95 -16.86
C VAL A 227 21.86 10.95 -16.04
N ASP A 228 23.02 11.37 -15.51
CA ASP A 228 23.89 10.50 -14.71
C ASP A 228 23.28 10.03 -13.39
N SER A 229 22.36 10.82 -12.84
CA SER A 229 21.71 10.55 -11.54
C SER A 229 20.21 10.72 -11.62
N PRO A 230 19.49 9.88 -12.40
CA PRO A 230 18.04 9.97 -12.49
C PRO A 230 17.39 9.62 -11.13
N ILE A 231 16.22 10.22 -10.85
CA ILE A 231 15.45 9.94 -9.63
C ILE A 231 15.12 8.44 -9.52
N VAL A 232 14.73 7.82 -10.64
CA VAL A 232 14.45 6.38 -10.73
C VAL A 232 15.63 5.69 -11.40
N ASP A 233 16.38 4.90 -10.65
CA ASP A 233 17.52 4.13 -11.15
C ASP A 233 17.04 2.84 -11.83
N LEU A 234 16.77 2.92 -13.13
CA LEU A 234 16.31 1.77 -13.93
C LEU A 234 17.35 0.64 -14.02
N GLY A 235 18.62 0.92 -13.79
CA GLY A 235 19.67 -0.09 -13.73
C GLY A 235 19.50 -1.10 -12.59
N LEU A 236 18.64 -0.83 -11.60
CA LEU A 236 18.27 -1.78 -10.56
C LEU A 236 17.50 -2.97 -11.10
N PHE A 237 16.75 -2.81 -12.19
CA PHE A 237 16.02 -3.91 -12.82
C PHE A 237 16.92 -4.93 -13.54
N ALA A 238 18.21 -4.64 -13.68
CA ALA A 238 19.21 -5.63 -14.12
C ALA A 238 19.47 -6.72 -13.06
N LEU A 239 19.20 -6.43 -11.77
CA LEU A 239 19.29 -7.42 -10.68
C LEU A 239 18.04 -8.34 -10.74
N PRO A 240 18.22 -9.67 -10.94
CA PRO A 240 17.09 -10.59 -11.10
C PRO A 240 16.14 -10.61 -9.89
N THR A 241 16.68 -10.60 -8.68
CA THR A 241 15.91 -10.58 -7.43
C THR A 241 15.12 -9.28 -7.29
N TYR A 242 15.74 -8.13 -7.56
CA TYR A 242 15.09 -6.84 -7.51
C TYR A 242 13.96 -6.74 -8.54
N ARG A 243 14.24 -7.13 -9.80
CA ARG A 243 13.24 -7.14 -10.88
C ARG A 243 12.06 -8.02 -10.54
N ALA A 244 12.29 -9.26 -10.13
CA ALA A 244 11.23 -10.18 -9.76
C ALA A 244 10.41 -9.68 -8.56
N ALA A 245 11.07 -9.18 -7.51
CA ALA A 245 10.39 -8.70 -6.32
C ALA A 245 9.61 -7.40 -6.56
N VAL A 246 10.16 -6.44 -7.31
CA VAL A 246 9.49 -5.16 -7.57
C VAL A 246 8.41 -5.30 -8.61
N VAL A 247 8.67 -5.90 -9.78
CA VAL A 247 7.68 -6.03 -10.85
C VAL A 247 6.65 -7.12 -10.54
N GLY A 248 7.09 -8.29 -10.06
CA GLY A 248 6.18 -9.35 -9.60
C GLY A 248 5.36 -8.90 -8.40
N GLY A 249 6.01 -8.24 -7.43
CA GLY A 249 5.33 -7.61 -6.31
C GLY A 249 4.35 -6.50 -6.71
N PHE A 250 4.63 -5.74 -7.78
CA PHE A 250 3.72 -4.74 -8.34
C PHE A 250 2.43 -5.40 -8.83
N LEU A 251 2.51 -6.41 -9.70
CA LEU A 251 1.33 -7.12 -10.21
C LEU A 251 0.52 -7.78 -9.09
N PHE A 252 1.19 -8.42 -8.15
CA PHE A 252 0.53 -8.98 -6.98
C PHE A 252 -0.23 -7.92 -6.18
N ARG A 253 0.40 -6.76 -5.91
CA ARG A 253 -0.22 -5.66 -5.16
C ARG A 253 -1.34 -4.97 -5.91
N VAL A 254 -1.30 -4.90 -7.24
CA VAL A 254 -2.44 -4.43 -8.04
C VAL A 254 -3.67 -5.29 -7.76
N GLY A 255 -3.53 -6.61 -7.75
CA GLY A 255 -4.66 -7.48 -7.40
C GLY A 255 -5.18 -7.26 -5.98
N ILE A 256 -4.27 -7.13 -5.01
CA ILE A 256 -4.63 -6.94 -3.59
C ILE A 256 -5.12 -5.52 -3.28
N GLY A 257 -4.66 -4.51 -4.03
CA GLY A 257 -4.96 -3.09 -3.80
C GLY A 257 -6.45 -2.75 -3.89
N GLY A 258 -7.23 -3.55 -4.63
CA GLY A 258 -8.69 -3.39 -4.69
C GLY A 258 -9.43 -3.81 -3.41
N LEU A 259 -8.83 -4.67 -2.55
CA LEU A 259 -9.51 -5.23 -1.38
C LEU A 259 -10.03 -4.20 -0.37
N PRO A 260 -9.26 -3.16 0.01
CA PRO A 260 -9.73 -2.15 0.96
C PRO A 260 -10.98 -1.40 0.47
N PHE A 261 -11.22 -1.37 -0.83
CA PHE A 261 -12.41 -0.81 -1.45
C PHE A 261 -13.50 -1.87 -1.64
N LEU A 262 -13.19 -3.00 -2.29
CA LEU A 262 -14.17 -4.01 -2.68
C LEU A 262 -14.84 -4.71 -1.49
N LEU A 263 -14.07 -5.06 -0.42
CA LEU A 263 -14.62 -5.78 0.72
C LEU A 263 -15.62 -4.96 1.54
N PRO A 264 -15.33 -3.71 1.97
CA PRO A 264 -16.33 -2.90 2.66
C PRO A 264 -17.55 -2.61 1.80
N MET A 265 -17.37 -2.39 0.50
CA MET A 265 -18.47 -2.15 -0.44
C MET A 265 -19.37 -3.40 -0.57
N LEU A 266 -18.79 -4.60 -0.74
CA LEU A 266 -19.55 -5.85 -0.77
C LEU A 266 -20.36 -6.04 0.51
N LEU A 267 -19.72 -5.88 1.68
CA LEU A 267 -20.37 -6.13 2.97
C LEU A 267 -21.43 -5.08 3.31
N GLN A 268 -21.19 -3.80 3.00
CA GLN A 268 -22.13 -2.73 3.36
C GLN A 268 -23.19 -2.50 2.29
N VAL A 269 -22.82 -2.42 1.01
CA VAL A 269 -23.77 -2.15 -0.08
C VAL A 269 -24.36 -3.45 -0.61
N GLY A 270 -23.54 -4.48 -0.83
CA GLY A 270 -23.99 -5.77 -1.36
C GLY A 270 -24.82 -6.57 -0.36
N PHE A 271 -24.44 -6.58 0.92
CA PHE A 271 -25.10 -7.37 1.97
C PHE A 271 -25.93 -6.54 2.95
N GLY A 272 -25.90 -5.21 2.88
CA GLY A 272 -26.65 -4.32 3.77
C GLY A 272 -26.13 -4.31 5.22
N LEU A 273 -24.89 -4.73 5.48
CA LEU A 273 -24.33 -4.74 6.83
C LEU A 273 -23.99 -3.33 7.29
N SER A 274 -24.05 -3.09 8.61
CA SER A 274 -23.59 -1.83 9.19
C SER A 274 -22.06 -1.66 9.00
N ALA A 275 -21.59 -0.42 9.01
CA ALA A 275 -20.16 -0.11 8.92
C ALA A 275 -19.35 -0.78 10.05
N LEU A 276 -19.93 -0.86 11.27
CA LEU A 276 -19.31 -1.56 12.40
C LEU A 276 -19.17 -3.06 12.13
N SER A 277 -20.24 -3.73 11.68
CA SER A 277 -20.20 -5.16 11.36
C SER A 277 -19.21 -5.46 10.24
N SER A 278 -19.20 -4.64 9.18
CA SER A 278 -18.22 -4.71 8.09
C SER A 278 -16.79 -4.54 8.60
N GLY A 279 -16.55 -3.56 9.48
CA GLY A 279 -15.25 -3.31 10.09
C GLY A 279 -14.75 -4.48 10.95
N LEU A 280 -15.63 -5.08 11.75
CA LEU A 280 -15.31 -6.24 12.59
C LEU A 280 -15.00 -7.50 11.77
N ILE A 281 -15.72 -7.72 10.67
CA ILE A 281 -15.47 -8.84 9.75
C ILE A 281 -14.12 -8.61 9.01
N THR A 282 -13.90 -7.43 8.48
CA THR A 282 -12.66 -7.13 7.73
C THR A 282 -11.41 -7.09 8.62
N PHE A 283 -11.58 -6.82 9.93
CA PHE A 283 -10.52 -6.96 10.93
C PHE A 283 -9.83 -8.33 10.89
N ALA A 284 -10.56 -9.42 10.58
CA ALA A 284 -9.99 -10.76 10.44
C ALA A 284 -8.79 -10.81 9.50
N SER A 285 -8.88 -10.08 8.37
CA SER A 285 -7.78 -10.02 7.40
C SER A 285 -6.52 -9.36 7.97
N ALA A 286 -6.68 -8.32 8.79
CA ALA A 286 -5.57 -7.67 9.47
C ALA A 286 -4.99 -8.55 10.60
N ALA A 287 -5.84 -9.26 11.34
CA ALA A 287 -5.43 -10.22 12.36
C ALA A 287 -4.62 -11.38 11.74
N GLY A 288 -5.07 -11.94 10.62
CA GLY A 288 -4.34 -12.95 9.86
C GLY A 288 -2.98 -12.44 9.37
N ALA A 289 -2.94 -11.21 8.86
CA ALA A 289 -1.70 -10.58 8.42
C ALA A 289 -0.70 -10.38 9.58
N LEU A 290 -1.18 -10.02 10.77
CA LEU A 290 -0.36 -9.86 11.96
C LEU A 290 0.20 -11.22 12.43
N THR A 291 -0.63 -12.25 12.49
CA THR A 291 -0.23 -13.62 12.88
C THR A 291 0.89 -14.15 11.98
N MET A 292 0.81 -13.88 10.67
CA MET A 292 1.86 -14.28 9.73
C MET A 292 3.22 -13.67 10.04
N LYS A 293 3.30 -12.46 10.61
CA LYS A 293 4.60 -11.82 10.92
C LYS A 293 5.47 -12.64 11.86
N PHE A 294 4.86 -13.40 12.76
CA PHE A 294 5.58 -14.27 13.69
C PHE A 294 6.06 -15.57 13.03
N THR A 295 5.43 -15.99 11.93
CA THR A 295 5.73 -17.28 11.25
C THR A 295 6.48 -17.08 9.92
N ALA A 296 6.53 -15.87 9.38
CA ALA A 296 7.15 -15.59 8.08
C ALA A 296 8.63 -16.01 8.02
N GLY A 297 9.42 -15.68 9.04
CA GLY A 297 10.84 -16.02 9.09
C GLY A 297 11.11 -17.54 9.00
N PRO A 298 10.53 -18.34 9.89
CA PRO A 298 10.61 -19.80 9.81
C PRO A 298 10.17 -20.39 8.46
N ILE A 299 9.05 -19.92 7.91
CA ILE A 299 8.52 -20.39 6.62
C ILE A 299 9.50 -20.08 5.48
N ILE A 300 10.01 -18.85 5.40
CA ILE A 300 10.95 -18.44 4.34
C ILE A 300 12.28 -19.20 4.48
N ARG A 301 12.74 -19.42 5.70
CA ARG A 301 13.96 -20.22 5.97
C ARG A 301 13.81 -21.68 5.53
N ALA A 302 12.66 -22.28 5.80
CA ALA A 302 12.40 -23.68 5.46
C ALA A 302 12.23 -23.89 3.95
N LEU A 303 11.49 -23.03 3.26
CA LEU A 303 11.07 -23.24 1.87
C LEU A 303 11.90 -22.45 0.84
N GLY A 304 12.59 -21.39 1.25
CA GLY A 304 13.26 -20.43 0.38
C GLY A 304 12.28 -19.46 -0.30
N PHE A 305 12.80 -18.31 -0.76
CA PHE A 305 11.97 -17.26 -1.37
C PHE A 305 11.22 -17.72 -2.61
N ARG A 306 11.88 -18.42 -3.54
CA ARG A 306 11.27 -18.83 -4.80
C ARG A 306 10.02 -19.70 -4.59
N ARG A 307 10.11 -20.74 -3.75
CA ARG A 307 8.97 -21.62 -3.47
C ARG A 307 7.85 -20.87 -2.75
N VAL A 308 8.19 -20.10 -1.73
CA VAL A 308 7.20 -19.28 -1.00
C VAL A 308 6.46 -18.36 -1.97
N LEU A 309 7.15 -17.61 -2.81
CA LEU A 309 6.52 -16.67 -3.73
C LEU A 309 5.59 -17.35 -4.73
N LEU A 310 6.02 -18.49 -5.32
CA LEU A 310 5.23 -19.21 -6.31
C LEU A 310 3.94 -19.81 -5.73
N TRP A 311 4.05 -20.59 -4.64
CA TRP A 311 2.88 -21.21 -4.03
C TRP A 311 1.93 -20.20 -3.41
N ASN A 312 2.49 -19.18 -2.76
CA ASN A 312 1.70 -18.23 -2.00
C ASN A 312 0.92 -17.25 -2.89
N VAL A 313 1.41 -16.92 -4.09
CA VAL A 313 0.63 -16.18 -5.10
C VAL A 313 -0.64 -16.96 -5.47
N GLY A 314 -0.49 -18.28 -5.74
CA GLY A 314 -1.64 -19.13 -6.05
C GLY A 314 -2.67 -19.15 -4.93
N LEU A 315 -2.22 -19.40 -3.68
CA LEU A 315 -3.10 -19.40 -2.50
C LEU A 315 -3.77 -18.06 -2.26
N SER A 316 -3.01 -16.95 -2.34
CA SER A 316 -3.56 -15.62 -2.16
C SER A 316 -4.60 -15.26 -3.23
N SER A 317 -4.35 -15.64 -4.50
CA SER A 317 -5.29 -15.42 -5.60
C SER A 317 -6.55 -16.29 -5.45
N LEU A 318 -6.42 -17.52 -4.94
CA LEU A 318 -7.55 -18.38 -4.63
C LEU A 318 -8.48 -17.74 -3.59
N PHE A 319 -7.93 -17.11 -2.54
CA PHE A 319 -8.75 -16.36 -1.57
C PHE A 319 -9.42 -15.15 -2.21
N LEU A 320 -8.76 -14.43 -3.13
CA LEU A 320 -9.38 -13.34 -3.88
C LEU A 320 -10.60 -13.85 -4.68
N PHE A 321 -10.47 -14.96 -5.38
CA PHE A 321 -11.58 -15.59 -6.09
C PHE A 321 -12.70 -15.98 -5.11
N ALA A 322 -12.35 -16.64 -4.00
CA ALA A 322 -13.32 -17.07 -2.99
C ALA A 322 -14.15 -15.93 -2.42
N TYR A 323 -13.59 -14.73 -2.24
CA TYR A 323 -14.34 -13.56 -1.76
C TYR A 323 -15.45 -13.13 -2.71
N GLY A 324 -15.28 -13.35 -4.03
CA GLY A 324 -16.31 -13.06 -5.02
C GLY A 324 -17.53 -13.96 -4.93
N PHE A 325 -17.41 -15.15 -4.34
CA PHE A 325 -18.51 -16.09 -4.15
C PHE A 325 -19.27 -15.91 -2.81
N PHE A 326 -18.94 -14.89 -2.02
CA PHE A 326 -19.73 -14.58 -0.84
C PHE A 326 -21.09 -14.04 -1.22
N GLU A 327 -22.11 -14.54 -0.55
CA GLU A 327 -23.51 -14.15 -0.69
C GLU A 327 -24.04 -13.55 0.62
N PRO A 328 -25.15 -12.78 0.61
CA PRO A 328 -25.76 -12.28 1.83
C PRO A 328 -26.15 -13.38 2.83
N THR A 329 -26.34 -14.60 2.35
CA THR A 329 -26.66 -15.81 3.14
C THR A 329 -25.43 -16.50 3.72
N THR A 330 -24.22 -16.12 3.27
CA THR A 330 -22.96 -16.71 3.76
C THR A 330 -22.77 -16.38 5.24
N SER A 331 -22.53 -17.41 6.06
CA SER A 331 -22.25 -17.21 7.49
C SER A 331 -21.09 -16.24 7.71
N HIS A 332 -21.29 -15.25 8.59
CA HIS A 332 -20.27 -14.29 8.96
C HIS A 332 -18.98 -14.95 9.48
N LEU A 333 -19.10 -16.12 10.12
CA LEU A 333 -17.94 -16.90 10.57
C LEU A 333 -17.13 -17.43 9.38
N VAL A 334 -17.77 -17.91 8.32
CA VAL A 334 -17.09 -18.37 7.10
C VAL A 334 -16.35 -17.21 6.43
N ILE A 335 -17.00 -16.05 6.30
CA ILE A 335 -16.38 -14.84 5.76
C ILE A 335 -15.17 -14.45 6.61
N PHE A 336 -15.34 -14.41 7.94
CA PHE A 336 -14.27 -14.07 8.90
C PHE A 336 -13.06 -15.00 8.75
N LEU A 337 -13.26 -16.32 8.74
CA LEU A 337 -12.18 -17.31 8.61
C LEU A 337 -11.48 -17.24 7.25
N ALA A 338 -12.23 -17.03 6.18
CA ALA A 338 -11.66 -16.86 4.85
C ALA A 338 -10.81 -15.58 4.75
N LEU A 339 -11.29 -14.47 5.34
CA LEU A 339 -10.52 -13.22 5.40
C LEU A 339 -9.26 -13.34 6.27
N LEU A 340 -9.34 -14.04 7.39
CA LEU A 340 -8.21 -14.33 8.27
C LEU A 340 -7.14 -15.12 7.54
N ALA A 341 -7.52 -16.23 6.89
CA ALA A 341 -6.60 -17.05 6.10
C ALA A 341 -6.01 -16.30 4.91
N GLY A 342 -6.83 -15.57 4.14
CA GLY A 342 -6.35 -14.78 3.02
C GLY A 342 -5.42 -13.64 3.45
N GLY A 343 -5.70 -13.00 4.59
CA GLY A 343 -4.82 -12.01 5.21
C GLY A 343 -3.45 -12.56 5.59
N PHE A 344 -3.44 -13.79 6.15
CA PHE A 344 -2.25 -14.54 6.50
C PHE A 344 -1.34 -14.78 5.27
N PHE A 345 -1.87 -15.39 4.21
CA PHE A 345 -1.09 -15.67 2.98
C PHE A 345 -0.66 -14.39 2.26
N ARG A 346 -1.52 -13.38 2.18
CA ARG A 346 -1.16 -12.08 1.62
C ARG A 346 0.02 -11.42 2.34
N SER A 347 0.03 -11.47 3.68
CA SER A 347 1.12 -10.92 4.49
C SER A 347 2.45 -11.65 4.27
N LEU A 348 2.42 -12.97 4.04
CA LEU A 348 3.60 -13.73 3.69
C LEU A 348 4.20 -13.26 2.37
N GLN A 349 3.36 -13.07 1.34
CA GLN A 349 3.80 -12.57 0.03
C GLN A 349 4.44 -11.19 0.14
N PHE A 350 3.81 -10.26 0.88
CA PHE A 350 4.37 -8.93 1.10
C PHE A 350 5.72 -8.99 1.83
N THR A 351 5.84 -9.84 2.84
CA THR A 351 7.09 -9.99 3.61
C THR A 351 8.19 -10.58 2.74
N ALA A 352 7.89 -11.65 2.00
CA ALA A 352 8.86 -12.29 1.13
C ALA A 352 9.34 -11.36 -0.01
N THR A 353 8.42 -10.65 -0.68
CA THR A 353 8.78 -9.68 -1.73
C THR A 353 9.57 -8.50 -1.18
N ALA A 354 9.16 -7.93 -0.03
CA ALA A 354 9.86 -6.80 0.58
C ALA A 354 11.29 -7.16 0.99
N THR A 355 11.51 -8.37 1.52
CA THR A 355 12.85 -8.84 1.91
C THR A 355 13.70 -9.14 0.69
N LEU A 356 13.16 -9.84 -0.31
CA LEU A 356 13.88 -10.21 -1.53
C LEU A 356 14.27 -8.97 -2.36
N THR A 357 13.48 -7.90 -2.32
CA THR A 357 13.77 -6.64 -3.03
C THR A 357 15.19 -6.12 -2.73
N PHE A 358 15.67 -6.29 -1.51
CA PHE A 358 16.95 -5.72 -1.09
C PHE A 358 18.08 -6.75 -0.97
N ALA A 359 17.82 -8.03 -1.27
CA ALA A 359 18.78 -9.11 -1.07
C ALA A 359 20.13 -8.89 -1.81
N ASP A 360 20.07 -8.49 -3.09
CA ASP A 360 21.24 -8.34 -3.95
C ASP A 360 21.57 -6.86 -4.25
N VAL A 361 20.91 -5.91 -3.55
CA VAL A 361 21.14 -4.47 -3.80
C VAL A 361 22.41 -4.00 -3.12
N PRO A 362 23.37 -3.44 -3.87
CA PRO A 362 24.59 -2.87 -3.27
C PRO A 362 24.28 -1.72 -2.31
N PRO A 363 25.00 -1.58 -1.17
CA PRO A 363 24.77 -0.52 -0.17
C PRO A 363 24.69 0.89 -0.75
N LYS A 364 25.53 1.22 -1.74
CA LYS A 364 25.56 2.54 -2.41
C LYS A 364 24.28 2.85 -3.19
N ARG A 365 23.51 1.84 -3.62
CA ARG A 365 22.27 1.99 -4.38
C ARG A 365 21.02 1.76 -3.53
N MET A 366 21.17 1.44 -2.23
CA MET A 366 20.07 1.08 -1.33
C MET A 366 19.00 2.17 -1.21
N SER A 367 19.40 3.44 -1.10
CA SER A 367 18.46 4.57 -1.03
C SER A 367 17.59 4.68 -2.28
N ARG A 368 18.20 4.58 -3.49
CA ARG A 368 17.47 4.61 -4.76
C ARG A 368 16.55 3.41 -4.92
N ALA A 369 17.02 2.23 -4.50
CA ALA A 369 16.21 1.00 -4.52
C ALA A 369 15.00 1.11 -3.59
N THR A 370 15.16 1.67 -2.40
CA THR A 370 14.07 1.89 -1.44
C THR A 370 13.03 2.86 -1.99
N SER A 371 13.48 3.99 -2.56
CA SER A 371 12.58 5.00 -3.15
C SER A 371 11.79 4.43 -4.32
N LEU A 372 12.45 3.75 -5.27
CA LEU A 372 11.80 3.12 -6.42
C LEU A 372 10.80 2.05 -5.98
N SER A 373 11.19 1.19 -5.03
CA SER A 373 10.31 0.14 -4.50
C SER A 373 9.08 0.73 -3.81
N ALA A 374 9.24 1.79 -3.00
CA ALA A 374 8.13 2.46 -2.33
C ALA A 374 7.17 3.11 -3.34
N MET A 375 7.72 3.77 -4.37
CA MET A 375 6.94 4.38 -5.44
C MET A 375 6.13 3.32 -6.23
N MET A 376 6.76 2.22 -6.63
CA MET A 376 6.09 1.10 -7.30
C MET A 376 5.02 0.45 -6.41
N GLN A 377 5.26 0.36 -5.10
CA GLN A 377 4.27 -0.15 -4.15
C GLN A 377 3.03 0.74 -4.09
N GLN A 378 3.19 2.06 -3.95
CA GLN A 378 2.05 2.99 -3.89
C GLN A 378 1.25 3.00 -5.19
N LEU A 379 1.95 3.03 -6.33
CA LEU A 379 1.31 2.93 -7.64
C LEU A 379 0.47 1.67 -7.79
N SER A 380 1.02 0.53 -7.37
CA SER A 380 0.32 -0.75 -7.51
C SER A 380 -0.95 -0.80 -6.67
N LEU A 381 -0.94 -0.24 -5.45
CA LEU A 381 -2.13 -0.17 -4.60
C LEU A 381 -3.18 0.77 -5.19
N SER A 382 -2.77 1.97 -5.64
CA SER A 382 -3.64 2.94 -6.28
C SER A 382 -4.30 2.38 -7.55
N LEU A 383 -3.48 1.78 -8.43
CA LEU A 383 -3.97 1.13 -9.65
C LEU A 383 -4.92 -0.04 -9.33
N GLY A 384 -4.65 -0.79 -8.26
CA GLY A 384 -5.52 -1.89 -7.82
C GLY A 384 -6.91 -1.42 -7.40
N VAL A 385 -7.00 -0.31 -6.66
CA VAL A 385 -8.28 0.32 -6.31
C VAL A 385 -9.02 0.76 -7.58
N ALA A 386 -8.32 1.45 -8.49
CA ALA A 386 -8.92 1.94 -9.74
C ALA A 386 -9.44 0.79 -10.63
N ILE A 387 -8.64 -0.27 -10.81
CA ILE A 387 -9.04 -1.45 -11.60
C ILE A 387 -10.23 -2.17 -10.93
N GLY A 388 -10.19 -2.37 -9.61
CA GLY A 388 -11.28 -2.99 -8.88
C GLY A 388 -12.60 -2.24 -9.05
N ALA A 389 -12.58 -0.92 -8.92
CA ALA A 389 -13.72 -0.06 -9.11
C ALA A 389 -14.20 -0.03 -10.57
N LEU A 390 -13.27 0.00 -11.54
CA LEU A 390 -13.61 -0.05 -12.97
C LEU A 390 -14.35 -1.35 -13.34
N ILE A 391 -13.81 -2.51 -12.93
CA ILE A 391 -14.44 -3.80 -13.20
C ILE A 391 -15.83 -3.85 -12.54
N LEU A 392 -15.93 -3.36 -11.30
CA LEU A 392 -17.22 -3.31 -10.61
C LEU A 392 -18.23 -2.42 -11.33
N HIS A 393 -17.83 -1.25 -11.82
CA HIS A 393 -18.67 -0.37 -12.63
C HIS A 393 -19.11 -1.05 -13.93
N LEU A 394 -18.18 -1.67 -14.66
CA LEU A 394 -18.49 -2.40 -15.88
C LEU A 394 -19.48 -3.55 -15.62
N SER A 395 -19.37 -4.24 -14.49
CA SER A 395 -20.31 -5.32 -14.11
C SER A 395 -21.74 -4.79 -13.98
N VAL A 396 -21.93 -3.61 -13.37
CA VAL A 396 -23.23 -2.96 -13.27
C VAL A 396 -23.78 -2.56 -14.65
N VAL A 397 -22.91 -1.96 -15.51
CA VAL A 397 -23.30 -1.54 -16.86
C VAL A 397 -23.69 -2.73 -17.72
N PHE A 398 -22.90 -3.81 -17.73
CA PHE A 398 -23.20 -5.01 -18.52
C PHE A 398 -24.46 -5.74 -18.07
N ARG A 399 -24.90 -5.53 -16.81
CA ARG A 399 -26.15 -6.07 -16.27
C ARG A 399 -27.36 -5.18 -16.58
N ASP A 400 -27.18 -4.03 -17.24
CA ASP A 400 -28.19 -2.99 -17.42
C ASP A 400 -28.83 -2.54 -16.09
N GLY A 401 -28.07 -2.55 -14.99
CA GLY A 401 -28.52 -2.26 -13.65
C GLY A 401 -28.39 -0.79 -13.27
N ALA A 402 -29.39 -0.27 -12.53
CA ALA A 402 -29.33 1.09 -11.96
C ALA A 402 -28.67 1.13 -10.57
N GLN A 403 -28.54 0.00 -9.89
CA GLN A 403 -27.99 -0.10 -8.53
C GLN A 403 -26.98 -1.24 -8.43
N LEU A 404 -26.03 -1.07 -7.51
CA LEU A 404 -25.00 -2.07 -7.20
C LEU A 404 -25.60 -3.22 -6.39
N LEU A 405 -25.38 -4.46 -6.83
CA LEU A 405 -25.82 -5.69 -6.18
C LEU A 405 -24.61 -6.56 -5.80
N ALA A 406 -24.82 -7.50 -4.86
CA ALA A 406 -23.78 -8.44 -4.41
C ALA A 406 -23.13 -9.23 -5.57
N GLN A 407 -23.90 -9.62 -6.57
CA GLN A 407 -23.41 -10.37 -7.74
C GLN A 407 -22.45 -9.59 -8.63
N ASP A 408 -22.47 -8.24 -8.60
CA ASP A 408 -21.60 -7.40 -9.41
C ASP A 408 -20.14 -7.44 -8.92
N PHE A 409 -19.91 -7.91 -7.70
CA PHE A 409 -18.57 -8.02 -7.10
C PHE A 409 -17.77 -9.23 -7.57
N LEU A 410 -18.43 -10.31 -8.00
CA LEU A 410 -17.76 -11.53 -8.46
C LEU A 410 -16.75 -11.26 -9.61
N PRO A 411 -17.14 -10.58 -10.70
CA PRO A 411 -16.17 -10.23 -11.77
C PRO A 411 -15.02 -9.36 -11.27
N ALA A 412 -15.26 -8.45 -10.33
CA ALA A 412 -14.24 -7.59 -9.77
C ALA A 412 -13.19 -8.40 -8.98
N PHE A 413 -13.62 -9.31 -8.09
CA PHE A 413 -12.70 -10.18 -7.35
C PHE A 413 -11.95 -11.16 -8.25
N ILE A 414 -12.62 -11.72 -9.27
CA ILE A 414 -11.96 -12.58 -10.27
C ILE A 414 -10.91 -11.77 -11.05
N GLY A 415 -11.26 -10.59 -11.56
CA GLY A 415 -10.35 -9.75 -12.33
C GLY A 415 -9.09 -9.35 -11.56
N VAL A 416 -9.23 -8.84 -10.34
CA VAL A 416 -8.08 -8.48 -9.51
C VAL A 416 -7.27 -9.72 -9.08
N GLY A 417 -7.94 -10.85 -8.84
CA GLY A 417 -7.29 -12.13 -8.54
C GLY A 417 -6.47 -12.68 -9.70
N LEU A 418 -6.98 -12.58 -10.93
CA LEU A 418 -6.24 -12.97 -12.15
C LEU A 418 -5.00 -12.08 -12.33
N ILE A 419 -5.12 -10.77 -12.16
CA ILE A 419 -3.97 -9.86 -12.23
C ILE A 419 -2.91 -10.27 -11.18
N SER A 420 -3.33 -10.51 -9.94
CA SER A 420 -2.43 -10.99 -8.89
C SER A 420 -1.70 -12.28 -9.30
N LEU A 421 -2.44 -13.24 -9.88
CA LEU A 421 -1.91 -14.52 -10.31
C LEU A 421 -0.86 -14.40 -11.41
N THR A 422 -0.97 -13.42 -12.32
CA THR A 422 0.04 -13.19 -13.37
C THR A 422 1.44 -12.93 -12.81
N SER A 423 1.55 -12.47 -11.57
CA SER A 423 2.85 -12.27 -10.92
C SER A 423 3.70 -13.56 -10.80
N VAL A 424 3.07 -14.73 -10.87
CA VAL A 424 3.75 -16.04 -10.92
C VAL A 424 4.82 -16.07 -12.02
N PHE A 425 4.51 -15.55 -13.21
CA PHE A 425 5.44 -15.56 -14.36
C PHE A 425 6.72 -14.77 -14.09
N LEU A 426 6.69 -13.81 -13.18
CA LEU A 426 7.85 -13.00 -12.80
C LEU A 426 8.67 -13.64 -11.68
N PHE A 427 8.08 -14.55 -10.90
CA PHE A 427 8.79 -15.32 -9.87
C PHE A 427 9.36 -16.65 -10.40
N LEU A 428 8.83 -17.20 -11.49
CA LEU A 428 9.32 -18.43 -12.11
C LEU A 428 10.82 -18.42 -12.48
N PRO A 429 11.37 -17.31 -13.05
CA PRO A 429 12.78 -17.25 -13.44
C PRO A 429 13.76 -17.10 -12.27
N LEU A 430 13.27 -16.91 -11.03
CA LEU A 430 14.14 -16.80 -9.86
C LEU A 430 14.96 -18.08 -9.67
N ALA A 431 16.22 -17.93 -9.33
CA ALA A 431 17.07 -19.06 -8.96
C ALA A 431 16.53 -19.74 -7.67
N PRO A 432 16.68 -21.06 -7.50
CA PRO A 432 16.20 -21.76 -6.30
C PRO A 432 16.80 -21.24 -4.99
N ASP A 433 18.01 -20.69 -5.06
CA ASP A 433 18.79 -20.11 -3.96
C ASP A 433 18.72 -18.58 -3.89
N ALA A 434 17.82 -17.95 -4.68
CA ALA A 434 17.65 -16.50 -4.68
C ALA A 434 17.39 -15.98 -3.25
N GLY A 435 18.22 -15.04 -2.78
CA GLY A 435 18.13 -14.45 -1.44
C GLY A 435 18.49 -15.42 -0.29
N ALA A 436 19.19 -16.52 -0.55
CA ALA A 436 19.58 -17.48 0.47
C ALA A 436 20.39 -16.86 1.61
N GLU A 437 21.27 -15.91 1.31
CA GLU A 437 22.05 -15.18 2.33
C GLU A 437 21.17 -14.42 3.34
N VAL A 438 20.01 -13.93 2.88
CA VAL A 438 19.07 -13.17 3.73
C VAL A 438 18.09 -14.10 4.44
N SER A 439 17.68 -15.20 3.81
CA SER A 439 16.72 -16.15 4.39
C SER A 439 17.36 -17.15 5.36
N GLY A 440 18.67 -17.41 5.24
CA GLY A 440 19.33 -18.53 5.91
C GLY A 440 18.85 -19.89 5.39
N HIS A 441 18.37 -19.98 4.15
CA HIS A 441 17.91 -21.22 3.54
C HIS A 441 19.08 -22.04 3.00
N ASP A 442 19.44 -23.13 3.67
CA ASP A 442 20.62 -23.97 3.37
C ASP A 442 20.43 -24.95 2.18
N GLY A 443 19.34 -24.85 1.43
CA GLY A 443 18.99 -25.81 0.36
C GLY A 443 19.99 -25.97 -0.78
N ALA A 444 20.98 -25.09 -0.91
CA ALA A 444 22.01 -25.16 -1.95
C ALA A 444 23.40 -25.59 -1.41
N ARG A 445 23.69 -25.32 -0.14
CA ARG A 445 25.00 -25.59 0.45
C ARG A 445 25.22 -27.07 0.69
N ASN A 446 24.18 -27.80 1.11
CA ASN A 446 24.25 -29.26 1.36
C ASN A 446 24.40 -30.12 0.08
N ARG A 447 24.00 -29.60 -1.11
CA ARG A 447 24.20 -30.37 -2.37
C ARG A 447 25.61 -30.24 -2.92
N ARG A 448 26.33 -29.16 -2.65
CA ARG A 448 27.72 -28.99 -3.10
C ARG A 448 28.74 -29.73 -2.23
N THR A 449 28.44 -29.97 -0.97
CA THR A 449 29.27 -30.76 -0.07
C THR A 449 29.04 -32.27 -0.24
N GLN A 450 27.84 -32.70 -0.65
CA GLN A 450 27.53 -34.12 -0.91
C GLN A 450 27.99 -34.66 -2.29
N THR A 451 28.39 -33.75 -3.20
CA THR A 451 28.96 -34.14 -4.52
C THR A 451 30.47 -33.96 -4.57
N ALA A 452 31.11 -33.62 -3.44
CA ALA A 452 32.56 -33.46 -3.34
C ALA A 452 33.22 -34.51 -2.45
N ASP A 453 32.46 -35.47 -1.93
CA ASP A 453 32.86 -36.73 -1.33
C ASP A 453 32.44 -37.90 -2.25
#